data_1e69c57e8e329b10efbf21b9cc299eef
#
_entry.id   1e69c57e8e329b10efbf21b9cc299eef
#
_cell.length_a   1.000
_cell.length_b   1.000
_cell.length_c   1.000
_cell.angle_alpha   90.00
_cell.angle_beta   90.00
_cell.angle_gamma   90.00
#
_symmetry.space_group_name_H-M   'P 1'
#
loop_
_entity.id
_entity.type
_entity.pdbx_description
1 polymer ?
#
loop_
_entity_poly.entity_id
_entity_poly.type
_entity_poly.pdbx_seq_one_letter_code
_entity_poly.pdbx_strand_id
1 'polypeptide(L)'
;MRYHHKRAVTAASADELRKALAFYYGSDAVLVRQEDEGVLVEVGSSLTELELSDIVRHFLRGHRDVPVRVIAEHGPAAGAARPVSLPPADDRIAISGGTYLQGPEWGDALERTRQLVYERVAADFDAPRLTGSAQIPREVLLRAGYYRKFPNLVNAVSRIRPDYWDGVTVSRLRPGQSEALASFYEPSDLVLNPVTCYHVYSNALELRRRHGTDLFAIEGPVFRHEAHNHNATRLAEFRMFELVRLGRSEEVRAEFDRLLDSFCRFFVSLGLPHRVVSASDAFFGDDPSLSRDAQLLNGSKFEVRVPLAEGELSVASVNAHGEVFADAFGLREAAGIEATCCAGIGLDRLAYALLAHGLLPTEAAPADPDLITADTPTEM
;
A
#
# COMPACT_ATOMS: atom_id res chain seq x y z
N MET A 1 -7.26 14.37 25.02
CA MET A 1 -6.74 13.65 26.21
C MET A 1 -5.23 13.69 26.22
N ARG A 2 -4.58 13.65 27.39
CA ARG A 2 -3.13 13.80 27.54
C ARG A 2 -2.60 12.68 28.44
N TYR A 3 -1.47 12.04 28.03
CA TYR A 3 -0.79 11.00 28.81
C TYR A 3 0.73 11.15 28.70
N HIS A 4 1.44 11.02 29.81
CA HIS A 4 2.89 11.05 29.87
C HIS A 4 3.47 9.64 30.18
N HIS A 5 4.12 9.02 29.19
CA HIS A 5 4.81 7.76 29.34
C HIS A 5 6.22 7.99 29.89
N LYS A 6 6.45 7.59 31.15
CA LYS A 6 7.68 7.86 31.92
C LYS A 6 8.81 6.85 31.66
N ARG A 7 9.03 6.45 30.43
CA ARG A 7 10.17 5.62 30.04
C ARG A 7 10.80 6.22 28.79
N ALA A 8 12.13 6.17 28.73
CA ALA A 8 12.85 6.64 27.54
C ALA A 8 12.32 5.96 26.29
N VAL A 9 12.01 6.76 25.29
CA VAL A 9 11.51 6.33 23.96
C VAL A 9 12.38 7.03 22.93
N THR A 10 12.86 6.30 21.92
CA THR A 10 13.65 6.90 20.85
C THR A 10 12.79 7.78 19.96
N ALA A 11 13.41 8.70 19.22
CA ALA A 11 12.70 9.54 18.26
C ALA A 11 11.98 8.71 17.18
N ALA A 12 12.58 7.60 16.73
CA ALA A 12 11.98 6.69 15.79
C ALA A 12 10.72 6.03 16.35
N SER A 13 10.79 5.53 17.59
CA SER A 13 9.65 4.92 18.27
C SER A 13 8.53 5.92 18.55
N ALA A 14 8.87 7.15 18.89
CA ALA A 14 7.89 8.23 19.09
C ALA A 14 7.17 8.59 17.77
N ASP A 15 7.89 8.65 16.65
CA ASP A 15 7.30 8.90 15.34
C ASP A 15 6.39 7.76 14.86
N GLU A 16 6.78 6.52 15.11
CA GLU A 16 5.93 5.35 14.81
C GLU A 16 4.66 5.33 15.67
N LEU A 17 4.76 5.64 16.95
CA LEU A 17 3.60 5.79 17.84
C LEU A 17 2.68 6.90 17.33
N ARG A 18 3.25 8.05 16.92
CA ARG A 18 2.49 9.16 16.34
C ARG A 18 1.73 8.71 15.08
N LYS A 19 2.39 7.99 14.16
CA LYS A 19 1.78 7.47 12.93
C LYS A 19 0.64 6.48 13.24
N ALA A 20 0.85 5.60 14.21
CA ALA A 20 -0.17 4.64 14.64
C ALA A 20 -1.40 5.35 15.24
N LEU A 21 -1.20 6.30 16.13
CA LEU A 21 -2.30 7.07 16.71
C LEU A 21 -2.99 7.96 15.67
N ALA A 22 -2.24 8.59 14.77
CA ALA A 22 -2.79 9.43 13.71
C ALA A 22 -3.69 8.63 12.75
N PHE A 23 -3.41 7.33 12.56
CA PHE A 23 -4.28 6.46 11.79
C PHE A 23 -5.71 6.43 12.37
N TYR A 24 -5.85 6.25 13.68
CA TYR A 24 -7.16 6.12 14.34
C TYR A 24 -7.82 7.45 14.65
N TYR A 25 -7.05 8.49 14.95
CA TYR A 25 -7.57 9.74 15.53
C TYR A 25 -7.36 10.97 14.63
N GLY A 26 -6.65 10.83 13.53
CA GLY A 26 -6.30 11.92 12.61
C GLY A 26 -4.99 12.61 12.99
N SER A 27 -4.24 13.03 11.97
CA SER A 27 -2.93 13.67 12.14
C SER A 27 -3.01 14.97 12.93
N ASP A 28 -4.07 15.76 12.71
CA ASP A 28 -4.27 17.06 13.36
C ASP A 28 -4.72 16.92 14.83
N ALA A 29 -5.23 15.75 15.19
CA ALA A 29 -5.70 15.45 16.55
C ALA A 29 -4.64 14.78 17.43
N VAL A 30 -3.46 14.46 16.90
CA VAL A 30 -2.42 13.68 17.59
C VAL A 30 -1.12 14.48 17.68
N LEU A 31 -0.67 14.68 18.92
CA LEU A 31 0.68 15.18 19.24
C LEU A 31 1.44 14.12 20.02
N VAL A 32 2.62 13.76 19.53
CA VAL A 32 3.58 12.92 20.26
C VAL A 32 4.89 13.70 20.33
N ARG A 33 5.31 14.06 21.54
CA ARG A 33 6.52 14.84 21.80
C ARG A 33 7.47 14.04 22.71
N GLN A 34 8.69 13.87 22.27
CA GLN A 34 9.75 13.31 23.10
C GLN A 34 10.14 14.32 24.17
N GLU A 35 10.30 13.85 25.40
CA GLU A 35 10.76 14.62 26.57
C GLU A 35 11.96 13.89 27.20
N ASP A 36 12.68 14.56 28.09
CA ASP A 36 13.93 14.04 28.71
C ASP A 36 13.73 12.68 29.39
N GLU A 37 12.59 12.46 30.03
CA GLU A 37 12.27 11.23 30.76
C GLU A 37 11.17 10.37 30.13
N GLY A 38 10.84 10.59 28.82
CA GLY A 38 9.79 9.79 28.19
C GLY A 38 9.16 10.41 26.95
N VAL A 39 7.87 10.16 26.78
CA VAL A 39 7.10 10.73 25.70
C VAL A 39 5.74 11.26 26.16
N LEU A 40 5.44 12.48 25.78
CA LEU A 40 4.14 13.10 25.96
C LEU A 40 3.26 12.80 24.77
N VAL A 41 2.07 12.28 25.03
CA VAL A 41 1.07 11.97 24.00
C VAL A 41 -0.21 12.74 24.30
N GLU A 42 -0.68 13.48 23.30
CA GLU A 42 -1.97 14.18 23.34
C GLU A 42 -2.83 13.71 22.17
N VAL A 43 -4.09 13.39 22.45
CA VAL A 43 -5.06 12.99 21.42
C VAL A 43 -6.37 13.75 21.62
N GLY A 44 -6.78 14.43 20.57
CA GLY A 44 -8.06 15.16 20.51
C GLY A 44 -9.22 14.21 20.27
N SER A 45 -9.56 13.37 21.26
CA SER A 45 -10.65 12.40 21.17
C SER A 45 -11.39 12.25 22.50
N SER A 46 -12.48 11.46 22.49
CA SER A 46 -13.24 11.09 23.68
C SER A 46 -12.58 10.02 24.56
N LEU A 47 -11.34 9.61 24.28
CA LEU A 47 -10.61 8.65 25.10
C LEU A 47 -10.44 9.16 26.53
N THR A 48 -10.49 8.24 27.49
CA THR A 48 -10.02 8.49 28.85
C THR A 48 -8.48 8.44 28.91
N GLU A 49 -7.87 8.99 29.97
CA GLU A 49 -6.44 8.88 30.18
C GLU A 49 -5.99 7.42 30.34
N LEU A 50 -6.82 6.58 30.96
CA LEU A 50 -6.54 5.16 31.14
C LEU A 50 -6.48 4.43 29.78
N GLU A 51 -7.45 4.62 28.92
CA GLU A 51 -7.48 4.04 27.56
C GLU A 51 -6.27 4.49 26.75
N LEU A 52 -5.95 5.79 26.76
CA LEU A 52 -4.76 6.29 26.08
C LEU A 52 -3.47 5.68 26.64
N SER A 53 -3.38 5.57 27.98
CA SER A 53 -2.22 4.94 28.61
C SER A 53 -2.05 3.49 28.23
N ASP A 54 -3.15 2.74 28.12
CA ASP A 54 -3.12 1.32 27.75
C ASP A 54 -2.72 1.14 26.29
N ILE A 55 -3.22 1.98 25.38
CA ILE A 55 -2.80 2.00 23.96
C ILE A 55 -1.30 2.28 23.86
N VAL A 56 -0.80 3.32 24.51
CA VAL A 56 0.62 3.70 24.44
C VAL A 56 1.51 2.60 25.03
N ARG A 57 1.14 2.02 26.17
CA ARG A 57 1.89 0.91 26.78
C ARG A 57 1.88 -0.33 25.92
N HIS A 58 0.73 -0.67 25.31
CA HIS A 58 0.61 -1.81 24.40
C HIS A 58 1.53 -1.63 23.19
N PHE A 59 1.48 -0.46 22.53
CA PHE A 59 2.29 -0.15 21.36
C PHE A 59 3.79 -0.19 21.67
N LEU A 60 4.21 0.38 22.80
CA LEU A 60 5.61 0.44 23.20
C LEU A 60 6.13 -0.83 23.90
N ARG A 61 5.26 -1.82 24.14
CA ARG A 61 5.67 -3.09 24.77
C ARG A 61 6.66 -3.83 23.87
N GLY A 62 7.85 -4.11 24.40
CA GLY A 62 8.88 -4.86 23.69
C GLY A 62 9.51 -4.11 22.51
N HIS A 63 9.18 -2.83 22.32
CA HIS A 63 9.76 -2.02 21.25
C HIS A 63 11.28 -1.87 21.44
N ARG A 64 12.04 -2.20 20.41
CA ARG A 64 13.50 -2.05 20.38
C ARG A 64 13.87 -1.03 19.31
N ASP A 65 14.95 -0.31 19.54
CA ASP A 65 15.52 0.58 18.53
C ASP A 65 16.41 -0.22 17.57
N VAL A 66 15.80 -0.76 16.53
CA VAL A 66 16.53 -1.46 15.47
C VAL A 66 16.84 -0.46 14.37
N PRO A 67 18.11 -0.14 14.10
CA PRO A 67 18.47 0.87 13.14
C PRO A 67 18.07 0.44 11.71
N VAL A 68 17.52 1.39 10.95
CA VAL A 68 17.27 1.23 9.53
C VAL A 68 18.60 1.23 8.80
N ARG A 69 18.86 0.19 8.01
CA ARG A 69 20.09 0.06 7.19
C ARG A 69 19.84 0.59 5.80
N VAL A 70 20.65 1.52 5.33
CA VAL A 70 20.71 1.94 3.92
C VAL A 70 21.61 0.96 3.19
N ILE A 71 21.10 0.29 2.15
CA ILE A 71 21.87 -0.67 1.36
C ILE A 71 22.28 -0.11 -0.01
N ALA A 72 21.53 0.86 -0.52
CA ALA A 72 21.86 1.59 -1.74
C ALA A 72 21.30 3.01 -1.67
N GLU A 73 21.97 3.94 -2.32
CA GLU A 73 21.53 5.33 -2.46
C GLU A 73 21.93 5.84 -3.85
N HIS A 74 21.00 6.51 -4.52
CA HIS A 74 21.20 7.20 -5.78
C HIS A 74 20.73 8.64 -5.62
N GLY A 75 21.67 9.56 -5.68
CA GLY A 75 21.40 10.99 -5.53
C GLY A 75 20.77 11.61 -6.78
N PRO A 76 20.30 12.86 -6.69
CA PRO A 76 19.81 13.59 -7.84
C PRO A 76 20.93 13.85 -8.85
N ALA A 77 20.60 13.85 -10.14
CA ALA A 77 21.52 14.24 -11.18
C ALA A 77 21.99 15.70 -10.94
N ALA A 78 23.22 16.02 -11.38
CA ALA A 78 23.73 17.39 -11.25
C ALA A 78 22.81 18.37 -11.99
N GLY A 79 22.31 19.40 -11.29
CA GLY A 79 21.38 20.38 -11.84
C GLY A 79 19.92 19.95 -11.88
N ALA A 80 19.56 18.80 -11.30
CA ALA A 80 18.17 18.37 -11.20
C ALA A 80 17.32 19.39 -10.41
N ALA A 81 16.10 19.62 -10.88
CA ALA A 81 15.12 20.42 -10.17
C ALA A 81 14.75 19.77 -8.81
N ARG A 82 14.37 20.59 -7.85
CA ARG A 82 13.80 20.06 -6.60
C ARG A 82 12.43 19.46 -6.88
N PRO A 83 12.06 18.34 -6.24
CA PRO A 83 10.73 17.77 -6.40
C PRO A 83 9.66 18.74 -5.92
N VAL A 84 8.51 18.72 -6.58
CA VAL A 84 7.34 19.56 -6.22
C VAL A 84 6.31 18.76 -5.44
N SER A 85 5.62 19.40 -4.50
CA SER A 85 4.60 18.74 -3.66
C SER A 85 3.34 18.39 -4.45
N LEU A 86 2.97 19.19 -5.46
CA LEU A 86 1.84 18.95 -6.35
C LEU A 86 2.34 19.09 -7.78
N PRO A 87 2.57 17.95 -8.47
CA PRO A 87 2.97 17.97 -9.87
C PRO A 87 1.91 18.69 -10.72
N PRO A 88 2.27 19.54 -11.69
CA PRO A 88 1.29 20.20 -12.56
C PRO A 88 0.35 19.24 -13.31
N ALA A 89 0.85 18.06 -13.64
CA ALA A 89 0.08 16.99 -14.28
C ALA A 89 -0.77 16.15 -13.31
N ASP A 90 -0.88 16.54 -12.04
CA ASP A 90 -1.80 15.87 -11.11
C ASP A 90 -3.19 16.50 -11.22
N ASP A 91 -3.92 16.11 -12.27
CA ASP A 91 -5.28 16.56 -12.58
C ASP A 91 -6.36 15.69 -11.91
N ARG A 92 -6.00 14.96 -10.85
CA ARG A 92 -6.91 14.13 -10.05
C ARG A 92 -7.86 15.01 -9.25
N ILE A 93 -9.15 14.66 -9.30
CA ILE A 93 -10.20 15.31 -8.51
C ILE A 93 -10.55 14.41 -7.33
N ALA A 94 -10.37 14.92 -6.12
CA ALA A 94 -10.73 14.19 -4.91
C ALA A 94 -12.27 14.00 -4.85
N ILE A 95 -12.71 12.76 -4.64
CA ILE A 95 -14.11 12.40 -4.46
C ILE A 95 -14.43 12.31 -2.96
N SER A 96 -13.82 11.37 -2.27
CA SER A 96 -13.99 11.15 -0.83
C SER A 96 -12.97 10.14 -0.31
N GLY A 97 -12.52 10.28 0.95
CA GLY A 97 -11.80 9.24 1.69
C GLY A 97 -10.60 8.64 0.97
N GLY A 98 -9.80 9.43 0.25
CA GLY A 98 -8.63 8.96 -0.49
C GLY A 98 -8.94 8.30 -1.84
N THR A 99 -10.17 8.48 -2.35
CA THR A 99 -10.57 8.11 -3.69
C THR A 99 -10.56 9.32 -4.62
N TYR A 100 -10.19 9.11 -5.89
CA TYR A 100 -10.03 10.17 -6.87
C TYR A 100 -10.65 9.79 -8.22
N LEU A 101 -11.27 10.78 -8.87
CA LEU A 101 -11.47 10.75 -10.31
C LEU A 101 -10.14 11.14 -10.97
N GLN A 102 -9.62 10.29 -11.82
CA GLN A 102 -8.36 10.51 -12.53
C GLN A 102 -8.65 11.28 -13.83
N GLY A 103 -7.97 12.39 -14.04
CA GLY A 103 -8.00 13.11 -15.29
C GLY A 103 -7.09 12.48 -16.36
N PRO A 104 -7.09 13.00 -17.59
CA PRO A 104 -6.31 12.44 -18.69
C PRO A 104 -4.80 12.50 -18.44
N GLU A 105 -4.27 13.59 -17.87
CA GLU A 105 -2.84 13.73 -17.63
C GLU A 105 -2.32 12.71 -16.60
N TRP A 106 -3.09 12.50 -15.54
CA TRP A 106 -2.78 11.44 -14.57
C TRP A 106 -2.89 10.05 -15.17
N GLY A 107 -3.94 9.80 -15.98
CA GLY A 107 -4.15 8.53 -16.68
C GLY A 107 -2.97 8.18 -17.57
N ASP A 108 -2.49 9.12 -18.36
CA ASP A 108 -1.34 8.97 -19.24
C ASP A 108 -0.04 8.74 -18.44
N ALA A 109 0.18 9.49 -17.37
CA ALA A 109 1.35 9.30 -16.49
C ALA A 109 1.36 7.90 -15.87
N LEU A 110 0.20 7.42 -15.42
CA LEU A 110 0.07 6.09 -14.82
C LEU A 110 0.31 4.98 -15.86
N GLU A 111 -0.24 5.11 -17.08
CA GLU A 111 -0.01 4.14 -18.14
C GLU A 111 1.47 4.11 -18.59
N ARG A 112 2.11 5.27 -18.74
CA ARG A 112 3.56 5.33 -19.03
C ARG A 112 4.39 4.70 -17.93
N THR A 113 4.05 4.96 -16.66
CA THR A 113 4.71 4.33 -15.52
C THR A 113 4.57 2.82 -15.56
N ARG A 114 3.37 2.34 -15.86
CA ARG A 114 3.07 0.92 -16.03
C ARG A 114 3.91 0.30 -17.14
N GLN A 115 3.99 0.94 -18.31
CA GLN A 115 4.81 0.49 -19.44
C GLN A 115 6.29 0.39 -19.06
N LEU A 116 6.86 1.39 -18.38
CA LEU A 116 8.25 1.38 -17.89
C LEU A 116 8.52 0.18 -16.97
N VAL A 117 7.60 -0.14 -16.07
CA VAL A 117 7.71 -1.30 -15.17
C VAL A 117 7.71 -2.61 -15.98
N TYR A 118 6.80 -2.76 -16.95
CA TYR A 118 6.75 -3.97 -17.77
C TYR A 118 7.95 -4.12 -18.70
N GLU A 119 8.45 -3.03 -19.28
CA GLU A 119 9.59 -3.05 -20.22
C GLU A 119 10.93 -3.26 -19.50
N ARG A 120 11.09 -2.73 -18.28
CA ARG A 120 12.40 -2.68 -17.61
C ARG A 120 12.51 -3.55 -16.36
N VAL A 121 11.39 -4.03 -15.82
CA VAL A 121 11.37 -4.93 -14.67
C VAL A 121 10.81 -6.29 -15.08
N ALA A 122 9.56 -6.34 -15.57
CA ALA A 122 8.93 -7.61 -15.89
C ALA A 122 9.65 -8.37 -17.02
N ALA A 123 10.27 -7.65 -17.95
CA ALA A 123 11.04 -8.25 -19.05
C ALA A 123 12.30 -9.01 -18.60
N ASP A 124 12.87 -8.68 -17.42
CA ASP A 124 14.02 -9.38 -16.84
C ASP A 124 13.64 -10.78 -16.30
N PHE A 125 12.35 -11.05 -16.20
CA PHE A 125 11.79 -12.25 -15.60
C PHE A 125 10.82 -12.91 -16.60
N ASP A 126 11.09 -14.15 -16.98
CA ASP A 126 10.20 -14.94 -17.82
C ASP A 126 8.99 -15.43 -16.98
N ALA A 127 8.13 -14.50 -16.60
CA ALA A 127 7.03 -14.72 -15.69
C ALA A 127 5.68 -14.51 -16.41
N PRO A 128 4.74 -15.47 -16.33
CA PRO A 128 3.37 -15.28 -16.79
C PRO A 128 2.75 -14.04 -16.16
N ARG A 129 2.10 -13.23 -16.99
CA ARG A 129 1.43 -11.99 -16.56
C ARG A 129 0.00 -12.30 -16.13
N LEU A 130 -0.33 -11.95 -14.90
CA LEU A 130 -1.63 -12.15 -14.28
C LEU A 130 -2.27 -10.79 -14.01
N THR A 131 -3.60 -10.75 -14.04
CA THR A 131 -4.38 -9.61 -13.56
C THR A 131 -5.16 -10.03 -12.32
N GLY A 132 -4.90 -9.35 -11.21
CA GLY A 132 -5.58 -9.58 -9.93
C GLY A 132 -6.97 -8.96 -9.92
N SER A 133 -7.91 -9.63 -9.26
CA SER A 133 -9.26 -9.09 -9.01
C SER A 133 -9.23 -8.01 -7.93
N ALA A 134 -10.18 -7.07 -8.01
CA ALA A 134 -10.43 -6.09 -6.95
C ALA A 134 -10.91 -6.73 -5.63
N GLN A 135 -11.47 -7.93 -5.70
CA GLN A 135 -12.02 -8.65 -4.56
C GLN A 135 -11.32 -9.98 -4.36
N ILE A 136 -11.24 -10.40 -3.09
CA ILE A 136 -10.64 -11.67 -2.69
C ILE A 136 -11.51 -12.31 -1.59
N PRO A 137 -11.63 -13.65 -1.52
CA PRO A 137 -12.33 -14.29 -0.41
C PRO A 137 -11.70 -13.92 0.94
N ARG A 138 -12.52 -13.52 1.92
CA ARG A 138 -12.04 -13.18 3.28
C ARG A 138 -11.25 -14.32 3.93
N GLU A 139 -11.57 -15.57 3.59
CA GLU A 139 -10.86 -16.76 4.05
C GLU A 139 -9.39 -16.76 3.64
N VAL A 140 -9.07 -16.21 2.46
CA VAL A 140 -7.67 -16.05 2.02
C VAL A 140 -6.91 -15.13 2.97
N LEU A 141 -7.52 -14.01 3.39
CA LEU A 141 -6.92 -13.08 4.34
C LEU A 141 -6.81 -13.68 5.75
N LEU A 142 -7.79 -14.49 6.18
CA LEU A 142 -7.73 -15.21 7.44
C LEU A 142 -6.56 -16.20 7.45
N ARG A 143 -6.44 -17.04 6.42
CA ARG A 143 -5.33 -17.99 6.26
C ARG A 143 -3.98 -17.31 6.19
N ALA A 144 -3.86 -16.23 5.44
CA ALA A 144 -2.65 -15.42 5.35
C ALA A 144 -2.27 -14.71 6.67
N GLY A 145 -3.15 -14.72 7.67
CA GLY A 145 -2.96 -14.02 8.94
C GLY A 145 -3.06 -12.50 8.82
N TYR A 146 -3.70 -12.01 7.75
CA TYR A 146 -3.82 -10.57 7.50
C TYR A 146 -4.64 -9.86 8.58
N TYR A 147 -5.78 -10.45 8.98
CA TYR A 147 -6.60 -9.91 10.06
C TYR A 147 -5.89 -9.82 11.41
N ARG A 148 -4.91 -10.70 11.66
CA ARG A 148 -4.10 -10.65 12.88
C ARG A 148 -3.06 -9.52 12.85
N LYS A 149 -2.55 -9.19 11.64
CA LYS A 149 -1.45 -8.24 11.48
C LYS A 149 -1.91 -6.84 11.08
N PHE A 150 -2.97 -6.75 10.26
CA PHE A 150 -3.44 -5.52 9.62
C PHE A 150 -4.97 -5.40 9.61
N PRO A 151 -5.67 -5.65 10.74
CA PRO A 151 -7.13 -5.61 10.78
C PRO A 151 -7.70 -4.25 10.38
N ASN A 152 -6.95 -3.21 10.66
CA ASN A 152 -7.26 -1.81 10.40
C ASN A 152 -7.30 -1.45 8.91
N LEU A 153 -6.62 -2.21 8.04
CA LEU A 153 -6.53 -1.92 6.60
C LEU A 153 -7.61 -2.63 5.77
N VAL A 154 -8.42 -3.49 6.39
CA VAL A 154 -9.39 -4.32 5.67
C VAL A 154 -10.65 -3.52 5.32
N ASN A 155 -11.03 -3.58 4.05
CA ASN A 155 -12.33 -3.10 3.58
C ASN A 155 -13.27 -4.29 3.32
N ALA A 156 -14.35 -4.39 4.08
CA ALA A 156 -15.36 -5.42 3.90
C ALA A 156 -16.31 -5.05 2.75
N VAL A 157 -16.73 -6.06 1.99
CA VAL A 157 -17.78 -5.90 0.97
C VAL A 157 -19.12 -6.32 1.57
N SER A 158 -20.10 -5.48 1.41
CA SER A 158 -21.51 -5.75 1.79
C SER A 158 -22.38 -5.74 0.55
N ARG A 159 -23.49 -6.48 0.62
CA ARG A 159 -24.52 -6.51 -0.42
C ARG A 159 -25.89 -6.32 0.20
N ILE A 160 -26.89 -5.94 -0.59
CA ILE A 160 -28.29 -5.97 -0.16
C ILE A 160 -28.67 -7.42 0.08
N ARG A 161 -29.33 -7.71 1.20
CA ARG A 161 -29.86 -9.05 1.49
C ARG A 161 -30.71 -9.55 0.32
N PRO A 162 -30.57 -10.82 -0.09
CA PRO A 162 -31.32 -11.41 -1.19
C PRO A 162 -32.78 -11.73 -0.77
N ASP A 163 -33.48 -10.74 -0.23
CA ASP A 163 -34.90 -10.78 0.12
C ASP A 163 -35.70 -9.90 -0.85
N TYR A 164 -36.80 -10.44 -1.36
CA TYR A 164 -37.62 -9.76 -2.35
C TYR A 164 -38.18 -8.43 -1.83
N TRP A 165 -38.68 -8.42 -0.57
CA TRP A 165 -39.31 -7.22 0.00
C TRP A 165 -38.27 -6.17 0.44
N ASP A 166 -37.08 -6.60 0.85
CA ASP A 166 -35.94 -5.70 1.05
C ASP A 166 -35.59 -5.00 -0.26
N GLY A 167 -35.49 -5.75 -1.37
CA GLY A 167 -35.27 -5.19 -2.71
C GLY A 167 -36.33 -4.17 -3.13
N VAL A 168 -37.59 -4.49 -2.93
CA VAL A 168 -38.73 -3.57 -3.18
C VAL A 168 -38.62 -2.32 -2.32
N THR A 169 -38.28 -2.46 -1.04
CA THR A 169 -38.16 -1.33 -0.09
C THR A 169 -37.01 -0.42 -0.51
N VAL A 170 -35.84 -1.00 -0.78
CA VAL A 170 -34.64 -0.27 -1.22
C VAL A 170 -34.90 0.48 -2.54
N SER A 171 -35.65 -0.11 -3.48
CA SER A 171 -35.96 0.53 -4.76
C SER A 171 -36.81 1.79 -4.65
N ARG A 172 -37.46 2.01 -3.50
CA ARG A 172 -38.30 3.18 -3.21
C ARG A 172 -37.58 4.29 -2.45
N LEU A 173 -36.34 4.05 -2.01
CA LEU A 173 -35.52 5.04 -1.33
C LEU A 173 -35.22 6.22 -2.26
N ARG A 174 -35.18 7.42 -1.68
CA ARG A 174 -34.90 8.67 -2.39
C ARG A 174 -33.55 9.24 -2.00
N PRO A 175 -32.99 10.16 -2.78
CA PRO A 175 -31.81 10.91 -2.36
C PRO A 175 -31.99 11.51 -0.97
N GLY A 176 -30.96 11.41 -0.11
CA GLY A 176 -31.01 11.83 1.29
C GLY A 176 -31.44 10.75 2.28
N GLN A 177 -31.82 9.55 1.82
CA GLN A 177 -32.22 8.42 2.67
C GLN A 177 -31.14 7.32 2.73
N SER A 178 -29.88 7.66 2.46
CA SER A 178 -28.76 6.71 2.41
C SER A 178 -28.54 5.97 3.73
N GLU A 179 -28.80 6.61 4.86
CA GLU A 179 -28.67 5.97 6.19
C GLU A 179 -29.59 4.75 6.36
N ALA A 180 -30.77 4.78 5.72
CA ALA A 180 -31.68 3.65 5.73
C ALA A 180 -31.11 2.40 5.05
N LEU A 181 -30.18 2.55 4.11
CA LEU A 181 -29.55 1.43 3.40
C LEU A 181 -28.79 0.50 4.34
N ALA A 182 -28.20 1.03 5.42
CA ALA A 182 -27.38 0.25 6.36
C ALA A 182 -28.14 -0.96 6.94
N SER A 183 -29.46 -0.83 7.17
CA SER A 183 -30.29 -1.92 7.70
C SER A 183 -30.56 -3.06 6.71
N PHE A 184 -30.31 -2.84 5.41
CA PHE A 184 -30.54 -3.83 4.35
C PHE A 184 -29.25 -4.52 3.91
N TYR A 185 -28.08 -4.08 4.38
CA TYR A 185 -26.81 -4.71 4.04
C TYR A 185 -26.57 -5.97 4.85
N GLU A 186 -25.99 -6.96 4.17
CA GLU A 186 -25.36 -8.12 4.80
C GLU A 186 -23.90 -8.24 4.38
N PRO A 187 -22.98 -8.71 5.25
CA PRO A 187 -21.60 -8.97 4.88
C PRO A 187 -21.50 -10.04 3.80
N SER A 188 -20.66 -9.80 2.81
CA SER A 188 -20.28 -10.78 1.80
C SER A 188 -19.12 -11.65 2.31
N ASP A 189 -18.88 -12.80 1.65
CA ASP A 189 -17.67 -13.61 1.85
C ASP A 189 -16.43 -13.01 1.17
N LEU A 190 -16.60 -11.89 0.45
CA LEU A 190 -15.54 -11.18 -0.22
C LEU A 190 -15.15 -9.94 0.57
N VAL A 191 -13.90 -9.55 0.40
CA VAL A 191 -13.31 -8.28 0.87
C VAL A 191 -12.58 -7.62 -0.30
N LEU A 192 -12.34 -6.31 -0.22
CA LEU A 192 -11.49 -5.65 -1.19
C LEU A 192 -10.04 -6.12 -0.99
N ASN A 193 -9.34 -6.37 -2.10
CA ASN A 193 -7.99 -6.94 -2.08
C ASN A 193 -6.97 -5.94 -1.52
N PRO A 194 -6.26 -6.24 -0.41
CA PRO A 194 -5.29 -5.32 0.19
C PRO A 194 -3.86 -5.45 -0.38
N VAL A 195 -3.58 -6.51 -1.17
CA VAL A 195 -2.28 -6.79 -1.79
C VAL A 195 -2.40 -7.88 -2.86
N THR A 196 -1.76 -7.71 -4.02
CA THR A 196 -2.00 -8.59 -5.18
C THR A 196 -1.41 -9.98 -5.07
N CYS A 197 -0.30 -10.18 -4.35
CA CYS A 197 0.37 -11.49 -4.22
C CYS A 197 -0.51 -12.57 -3.56
N TYR A 198 -1.51 -12.21 -2.78
CA TYR A 198 -2.41 -13.21 -2.16
C TYR A 198 -3.26 -13.97 -3.17
N HIS A 199 -3.55 -13.38 -4.33
CA HIS A 199 -4.15 -14.11 -5.44
C HIS A 199 -3.24 -15.22 -5.96
N VAL A 200 -1.92 -14.98 -5.97
CA VAL A 200 -0.94 -16.00 -6.40
C VAL A 200 -0.83 -17.10 -5.34
N TYR A 201 -0.65 -16.75 -4.07
CA TYR A 201 -0.50 -17.77 -3.00
C TYR A 201 -1.73 -18.66 -2.88
N SER A 202 -2.93 -18.09 -2.91
CA SER A 202 -4.18 -18.85 -2.79
C SER A 202 -4.49 -19.73 -4.00
N ASN A 203 -3.88 -19.48 -5.16
CA ASN A 203 -4.07 -20.23 -6.40
C ASN A 203 -2.78 -20.90 -6.90
N ALA A 204 -1.75 -21.00 -6.06
CA ALA A 204 -0.41 -21.41 -6.45
C ALA A 204 -0.36 -22.76 -7.19
N LEU A 205 -1.07 -23.75 -6.70
CA LEU A 205 -1.10 -25.10 -7.29
C LEU A 205 -1.69 -25.09 -8.71
N GLU A 206 -2.78 -24.36 -8.91
CA GLU A 206 -3.42 -24.25 -10.22
C GLU A 206 -2.59 -23.42 -11.19
N LEU A 207 -1.98 -22.32 -10.72
CA LEU A 207 -1.09 -21.51 -11.51
C LEU A 207 0.16 -22.29 -11.97
N ARG A 208 0.78 -23.05 -11.05
CA ARG A 208 1.89 -23.93 -11.38
C ARG A 208 1.50 -24.99 -12.41
N ARG A 209 0.33 -25.60 -12.24
CA ARG A 209 -0.19 -26.61 -13.18
C ARG A 209 -0.41 -26.03 -14.58
N ARG A 210 -0.89 -24.80 -14.70
CA ARG A 210 -1.18 -24.15 -16.00
C ARG A 210 0.06 -23.62 -16.69
N HIS A 211 0.97 -23.05 -15.94
CA HIS A 211 2.09 -22.28 -16.49
C HIS A 211 3.45 -22.97 -16.36
N GLY A 212 3.55 -24.05 -15.58
CA GLY A 212 4.80 -24.80 -15.42
C GLY A 212 5.92 -24.02 -14.71
N THR A 213 5.58 -22.97 -13.96
CA THR A 213 6.52 -22.11 -13.25
C THR A 213 6.02 -21.75 -11.86
N ASP A 214 6.95 -21.29 -11.02
CA ASP A 214 6.68 -20.78 -9.67
C ASP A 214 7.02 -19.29 -9.53
N LEU A 215 7.23 -18.59 -10.64
CA LEU A 215 7.45 -17.16 -10.70
C LEU A 215 6.33 -16.52 -11.54
N PHE A 216 5.67 -15.51 -10.98
CA PHE A 216 4.53 -14.84 -11.61
C PHE A 216 4.66 -13.33 -11.50
N ALA A 217 4.26 -12.62 -12.55
CA ALA A 217 4.04 -11.18 -12.53
C ALA A 217 2.54 -10.93 -12.40
N ILE A 218 2.12 -10.16 -11.41
CA ILE A 218 0.71 -9.83 -11.20
C ILE A 218 0.52 -8.33 -11.05
N GLU A 219 -0.51 -7.79 -11.69
CA GLU A 219 -0.97 -6.42 -11.52
C GLU A 219 -2.44 -6.43 -11.11
N GLY A 220 -2.83 -5.51 -10.25
CA GLY A 220 -4.23 -5.36 -9.85
C GLY A 220 -4.49 -4.18 -8.96
N PRO A 221 -5.76 -3.84 -8.76
CA PRO A 221 -6.17 -2.82 -7.81
C PRO A 221 -5.98 -3.32 -6.38
N VAL A 222 -5.57 -2.41 -5.50
CA VAL A 222 -5.34 -2.64 -4.09
C VAL A 222 -6.11 -1.60 -3.29
N PHE A 223 -6.72 -2.05 -2.21
CA PHE A 223 -7.58 -1.22 -1.37
C PHE A 223 -7.11 -1.31 0.09
N ARG A 224 -6.87 -0.15 0.70
CA ARG A 224 -6.49 -0.07 2.11
C ARG A 224 -7.28 1.00 2.82
N HIS A 225 -7.88 0.63 3.93
CA HIS A 225 -8.57 1.57 4.79
C HIS A 225 -7.53 2.33 5.63
N GLU A 226 -7.11 3.49 5.13
CA GLU A 226 -6.10 4.33 5.79
C GLU A 226 -6.72 5.33 6.79
N ALA A 227 -7.99 5.14 7.11
CA ALA A 227 -8.78 5.99 8.03
C ALA A 227 -8.62 7.49 7.74
N HIS A 228 -7.95 8.23 8.62
CA HIS A 228 -7.75 9.67 8.50
C HIS A 228 -6.47 10.09 7.76
N ASN A 229 -5.69 9.13 7.24
CA ASN A 229 -4.36 9.39 6.68
C ASN A 229 -4.33 9.51 5.15
N HIS A 230 -5.48 9.74 4.50
CA HIS A 230 -5.53 9.89 3.05
C HIS A 230 -4.92 11.22 2.59
N ASN A 231 -4.10 11.13 1.54
CA ASN A 231 -3.53 12.29 0.85
C ASN A 231 -3.14 11.91 -0.60
N ALA A 232 -2.51 12.80 -1.34
CA ALA A 232 -2.13 12.59 -2.74
C ALA A 232 -1.27 11.33 -3.00
N THR A 233 -0.56 10.82 -2.00
CA THR A 233 0.31 9.64 -2.10
C THR A 233 -0.15 8.46 -1.24
N ARG A 234 -1.22 8.64 -0.45
CA ARG A 234 -1.81 7.63 0.42
C ARG A 234 -3.28 7.46 0.08
N LEU A 235 -3.52 6.65 -0.94
CA LEU A 235 -4.81 6.44 -1.56
C LEU A 235 -5.57 5.30 -0.88
N ALA A 236 -6.91 5.36 -0.89
CA ALA A 236 -7.77 4.25 -0.48
C ALA A 236 -7.79 3.12 -1.53
N GLU A 237 -7.60 3.49 -2.80
CA GLU A 237 -7.48 2.61 -3.94
C GLU A 237 -6.26 3.01 -4.78
N PHE A 238 -5.42 2.06 -5.14
CA PHE A 238 -4.26 2.26 -6.00
C PHE A 238 -3.93 0.97 -6.77
N ARG A 239 -3.08 1.05 -7.77
CA ARG A 239 -2.62 -0.10 -8.55
C ARG A 239 -1.25 -0.57 -8.06
N MET A 240 -1.09 -1.88 -8.00
CA MET A 240 0.17 -2.51 -7.60
C MET A 240 0.57 -3.55 -8.65
N PHE A 241 1.84 -3.49 -9.05
CA PHE A 241 2.52 -4.54 -9.79
C PHE A 241 3.39 -5.33 -8.81
N GLU A 242 3.37 -6.66 -8.90
CA GLU A 242 4.22 -7.53 -8.08
C GLU A 242 4.83 -8.66 -8.91
N LEU A 243 6.09 -8.97 -8.62
CA LEU A 243 6.73 -10.24 -8.97
C LEU A 243 6.66 -11.14 -7.74
N VAL A 244 6.15 -12.36 -7.92
CA VAL A 244 5.89 -13.30 -6.82
C VAL A 244 6.58 -14.61 -7.11
N ARG A 245 7.49 -15.02 -6.23
CA ARG A 245 8.21 -16.29 -6.30
C ARG A 245 7.77 -17.24 -5.19
N LEU A 246 7.53 -18.48 -5.57
CA LEU A 246 7.32 -19.62 -4.68
C LEU A 246 8.39 -20.67 -4.99
N GLY A 247 8.75 -21.55 -4.04
CA GLY A 247 9.72 -22.62 -4.32
C GLY A 247 10.41 -23.12 -3.07
N ARG A 248 11.55 -23.82 -3.28
CA ARG A 248 12.39 -24.22 -2.15
C ARG A 248 13.08 -23.01 -1.53
N SER A 249 13.43 -23.12 -0.26
CA SER A 249 13.97 -22.00 0.52
C SER A 249 15.21 -21.37 -0.12
N GLU A 250 16.11 -22.15 -0.67
CA GLU A 250 17.33 -21.66 -1.36
C GLU A 250 17.00 -20.90 -2.66
N GLU A 251 16.07 -21.44 -3.46
CA GLU A 251 15.63 -20.81 -4.72
C GLU A 251 14.95 -19.47 -4.46
N VAL A 252 14.08 -19.44 -3.45
CA VAL A 252 13.37 -18.20 -3.05
C VAL A 252 14.35 -17.17 -2.50
N ARG A 253 15.38 -17.60 -1.77
CA ARG A 253 16.41 -16.68 -1.27
C ARG A 253 17.22 -16.08 -2.44
N ALA A 254 17.66 -16.89 -3.39
CA ALA A 254 18.37 -16.41 -4.57
C ALA A 254 17.50 -15.44 -5.41
N GLU A 255 16.20 -15.76 -5.55
CA GLU A 255 15.28 -14.89 -6.27
C GLU A 255 15.03 -13.58 -5.54
N PHE A 256 14.94 -13.58 -4.21
CA PHE A 256 14.83 -12.36 -3.42
C PHE A 256 15.98 -11.38 -3.69
N ASP A 257 17.21 -11.88 -3.70
CA ASP A 257 18.40 -11.08 -3.98
C ASP A 257 18.38 -10.57 -5.44
N ARG A 258 17.94 -11.40 -6.40
CA ARG A 258 17.77 -11.02 -7.82
C ARG A 258 16.70 -9.95 -8.02
N LEU A 259 15.55 -10.07 -7.33
CA LEU A 259 14.47 -9.08 -7.35
C LEU A 259 14.94 -7.74 -6.79
N LEU A 260 15.66 -7.76 -5.68
CA LEU A 260 16.22 -6.55 -5.05
C LEU A 260 17.21 -5.85 -5.99
N ASP A 261 18.11 -6.59 -6.61
CA ASP A 261 19.08 -6.06 -7.57
C ASP A 261 18.39 -5.50 -8.84
N SER A 262 17.37 -6.19 -9.38
CA SER A 262 16.58 -5.69 -10.52
C SER A 262 15.87 -4.38 -10.17
N PHE A 263 15.29 -4.26 -8.99
CA PHE A 263 14.65 -3.01 -8.55
C PHE A 263 15.67 -1.89 -8.40
N CYS A 264 16.84 -2.15 -7.81
CA CYS A 264 17.92 -1.15 -7.73
C CYS A 264 18.31 -0.64 -9.13
N ARG A 265 18.54 -1.54 -10.08
CA ARG A 265 18.87 -1.16 -11.47
C ARG A 265 17.75 -0.37 -12.14
N PHE A 266 16.50 -0.78 -11.94
CA PHE A 266 15.34 -0.10 -12.50
C PHE A 266 15.27 1.37 -12.04
N PHE A 267 15.33 1.61 -10.73
CA PHE A 267 15.22 2.98 -10.19
C PHE A 267 16.42 3.86 -10.62
N VAL A 268 17.62 3.29 -10.69
CA VAL A 268 18.79 3.99 -11.28
C VAL A 268 18.54 4.35 -12.74
N SER A 269 17.98 3.43 -13.53
CA SER A 269 17.70 3.63 -14.95
C SER A 269 16.64 4.71 -15.23
N LEU A 270 15.80 5.01 -14.24
CA LEU A 270 14.82 6.11 -14.30
C LEU A 270 15.46 7.48 -14.05
N GLY A 271 16.68 7.53 -13.50
CA GLY A 271 17.29 8.75 -12.99
C GLY A 271 16.58 9.32 -11.77
N LEU A 272 15.74 8.53 -11.11
CA LEU A 272 14.95 8.94 -9.95
C LEU A 272 15.80 8.85 -8.68
N PRO A 273 16.03 9.96 -7.95
CA PRO A 273 16.75 9.94 -6.69
C PRO A 273 16.03 9.03 -5.70
N HIS A 274 16.76 8.11 -5.06
CA HIS A 274 16.16 7.16 -4.13
C HIS A 274 17.16 6.58 -3.15
N ARG A 275 16.62 6.02 -2.07
CA ARG A 275 17.36 5.18 -1.11
C ARG A 275 16.68 3.83 -0.99
N VAL A 276 17.47 2.77 -0.91
CA VAL A 276 16.99 1.42 -0.60
C VAL A 276 17.34 1.13 0.84
N VAL A 277 16.33 0.92 1.66
CA VAL A 277 16.48 0.82 3.11
C VAL A 277 15.81 -0.43 3.66
N SER A 278 16.38 -1.00 4.74
CA SER A 278 15.65 -2.02 5.50
C SER A 278 14.38 -1.40 6.08
N ALA A 279 13.28 -2.14 6.05
CA ALA A 279 11.99 -1.64 6.48
C ALA A 279 11.20 -2.69 7.25
N SER A 280 10.12 -2.25 7.86
CA SER A 280 9.09 -3.12 8.43
C SER A 280 7.72 -2.67 7.97
N ASP A 281 6.75 -3.58 8.02
CA ASP A 281 5.35 -3.22 7.87
C ASP A 281 4.83 -2.51 9.14
N ALA A 282 3.82 -1.66 8.96
CA ALA A 282 3.11 -1.05 10.08
C ALA A 282 2.14 -2.08 10.66
N PHE A 283 2.66 -2.96 11.51
CA PHE A 283 1.86 -3.99 12.17
C PHE A 283 0.92 -3.39 13.21
N PHE A 284 -0.31 -3.92 13.21
CA PHE A 284 -1.31 -3.69 14.25
C PHE A 284 -1.77 -5.07 14.75
N GLY A 285 -1.87 -5.29 16.02
CA GLY A 285 -2.30 -6.57 16.55
C GLY A 285 -1.66 -6.85 17.90
N ASP A 286 -1.57 -8.12 18.29
CA ASP A 286 -1.15 -8.48 19.65
C ASP A 286 0.32 -8.20 19.93
N ASP A 287 1.22 -8.37 18.93
CA ASP A 287 2.67 -8.14 19.10
C ASP A 287 3.27 -7.41 17.89
N PRO A 288 2.90 -6.13 17.64
CA PRO A 288 3.40 -5.38 16.49
C PRO A 288 4.92 -5.18 16.53
N SER A 289 5.48 -4.95 17.73
CA SER A 289 6.91 -4.74 17.95
C SER A 289 7.75 -5.95 17.59
N LEU A 290 7.32 -7.15 17.96
CA LEU A 290 8.05 -8.39 17.68
C LEU A 290 8.11 -8.66 16.17
N SER A 291 6.99 -8.49 15.48
CA SER A 291 6.92 -8.68 14.03
C SER A 291 7.79 -7.67 13.28
N ARG A 292 7.78 -6.40 13.71
CA ARG A 292 8.61 -5.33 13.19
C ARG A 292 10.10 -5.60 13.38
N ASP A 293 10.51 -5.92 14.61
CA ASP A 293 11.91 -6.17 14.95
C ASP A 293 12.44 -7.38 14.17
N ALA A 294 11.64 -8.42 14.02
CA ALA A 294 12.00 -9.59 13.23
C ALA A 294 12.25 -9.22 11.75
N GLN A 295 11.40 -8.41 11.12
CA GLN A 295 11.62 -7.97 9.74
C GLN A 295 12.91 -7.17 9.60
N LEU A 296 13.17 -6.22 10.49
CA LEU A 296 14.35 -5.36 10.46
C LEU A 296 15.65 -6.16 10.70
N LEU A 297 15.67 -7.02 11.72
CA LEU A 297 16.84 -7.81 12.09
C LEU A 297 17.20 -8.85 11.04
N ASN A 298 16.20 -9.53 10.49
CA ASN A 298 16.41 -10.57 9.48
C ASN A 298 16.67 -10.00 8.08
N GLY A 299 16.48 -8.69 7.86
CA GLY A 299 16.59 -8.09 6.54
C GLY A 299 15.61 -8.71 5.55
N SER A 300 14.39 -9.03 6.02
CA SER A 300 13.39 -9.71 5.21
C SER A 300 12.50 -8.75 4.43
N LYS A 301 12.67 -7.44 4.62
CA LYS A 301 11.99 -6.40 3.85
C LYS A 301 12.92 -5.24 3.55
N PHE A 302 12.91 -4.80 2.29
CA PHE A 302 13.53 -3.56 1.84
C PHE A 302 12.50 -2.69 1.13
N GLU A 303 12.63 -1.38 1.29
CA GLU A 303 11.81 -0.39 0.60
C GLU A 303 12.69 0.53 -0.24
N VAL A 304 12.17 0.91 -1.40
CA VAL A 304 12.72 2.00 -2.21
C VAL A 304 11.97 3.27 -1.82
N ARG A 305 12.70 4.23 -1.27
CA ARG A 305 12.18 5.52 -0.82
C ARG A 305 12.71 6.65 -1.68
N VAL A 306 11.80 7.46 -2.18
CA VAL A 306 12.07 8.61 -3.05
C VAL A 306 11.88 9.87 -2.24
N PRO A 307 12.86 10.81 -2.22
CA PRO A 307 12.68 12.10 -1.58
C PRO A 307 11.63 12.93 -2.32
N LEU A 308 10.74 13.57 -1.57
CA LEU A 308 9.78 14.56 -2.06
C LEU A 308 10.05 15.90 -1.39
N ALA A 309 9.27 16.93 -1.75
CA ALA A 309 9.36 18.24 -1.11
C ALA A 309 9.14 18.15 0.42
N GLU A 310 8.29 17.23 0.86
CA GLU A 310 7.96 16.99 2.27
C GLU A 310 8.22 15.54 2.65
N GLY A 311 9.47 15.19 2.95
CA GLY A 311 9.86 13.87 3.43
C GLY A 311 10.16 12.86 2.32
N GLU A 312 9.95 11.57 2.60
CA GLU A 312 10.23 10.45 1.69
C GLU A 312 8.96 9.65 1.40
N LEU A 313 8.81 9.19 0.17
CA LEU A 313 7.73 8.32 -0.28
C LEU A 313 8.27 6.91 -0.57
N SER A 314 7.73 5.88 0.09
CA SER A 314 7.97 4.48 -0.28
C SER A 314 7.17 4.13 -1.53
N VAL A 315 7.86 3.83 -2.63
CA VAL A 315 7.27 3.54 -3.95
C VAL A 315 7.33 2.07 -4.33
N ALA A 316 8.25 1.32 -3.73
CA ALA A 316 8.40 -0.11 -3.98
C ALA A 316 8.93 -0.83 -2.74
N SER A 317 8.73 -2.14 -2.69
CA SER A 317 9.32 -3.00 -1.66
C SER A 317 9.65 -4.40 -2.18
N VAL A 318 10.63 -5.03 -1.54
CA VAL A 318 10.99 -6.44 -1.75
C VAL A 318 10.87 -7.16 -0.41
N ASN A 319 10.14 -8.28 -0.37
CA ASN A 319 9.75 -8.95 0.85
C ASN A 319 10.05 -10.45 0.78
N ALA A 320 10.79 -10.98 1.76
CA ALA A 320 10.95 -12.41 1.99
C ALA A 320 9.98 -12.84 3.10
N HIS A 321 9.07 -13.75 2.77
CA HIS A 321 8.07 -14.21 3.72
C HIS A 321 8.47 -15.51 4.42
N GLY A 322 9.56 -16.17 3.95
CA GLY A 322 9.94 -17.48 4.42
C GLY A 322 8.81 -18.50 4.22
N GLU A 323 8.57 -19.29 5.22
CA GLU A 323 7.60 -20.39 5.21
C GLU A 323 6.14 -19.94 5.41
N VAL A 324 5.92 -18.68 5.86
CA VAL A 324 4.62 -18.18 6.34
C VAL A 324 3.46 -18.47 5.39
N PHE A 325 3.59 -18.17 4.11
CA PHE A 325 2.50 -18.40 3.14
C PHE A 325 2.52 -19.82 2.56
N ALA A 326 3.69 -20.46 2.50
CA ALA A 326 3.77 -21.86 2.12
C ALA A 326 2.97 -22.74 3.10
N ASP A 327 3.13 -22.52 4.40
CA ASP A 327 2.40 -23.26 5.45
C ASP A 327 0.93 -22.83 5.51
N ALA A 328 0.65 -21.52 5.48
CA ALA A 328 -0.72 -20.98 5.53
C ALA A 328 -1.63 -21.54 4.43
N PHE A 329 -1.09 -21.78 3.25
CA PHE A 329 -1.84 -22.31 2.11
C PHE A 329 -1.61 -23.81 1.84
N GLY A 330 -0.87 -24.52 2.72
CA GLY A 330 -0.62 -25.95 2.59
C GLY A 330 0.23 -26.33 1.38
N LEU A 331 1.08 -25.40 0.90
CA LEU A 331 1.83 -25.59 -0.35
C LEU A 331 3.03 -26.51 -0.20
N ARG A 332 3.57 -26.62 1.02
CA ARG A 332 4.70 -27.52 1.32
C ARG A 332 4.32 -28.98 1.06
N GLU A 333 3.21 -29.41 1.63
CA GLU A 333 2.73 -30.79 1.55
C GLU A 333 2.19 -31.11 0.15
N ALA A 334 1.49 -30.14 -0.46
CA ALA A 334 0.84 -30.34 -1.75
C ALA A 334 1.80 -30.28 -2.95
N ALA A 335 2.90 -29.52 -2.87
CA ALA A 335 3.77 -29.24 -4.02
C ALA A 335 5.26 -29.06 -3.69
N GLY A 336 5.69 -29.30 -2.45
CA GLY A 336 7.06 -29.10 -2.01
C GLY A 336 7.54 -27.63 -2.05
N ILE A 337 6.60 -26.67 -2.00
CA ILE A 337 6.88 -25.25 -1.90
C ILE A 337 7.14 -24.91 -0.43
N GLU A 338 8.38 -24.53 -0.12
CA GLU A 338 8.81 -24.30 1.25
C GLU A 338 8.75 -22.84 1.66
N ALA A 339 8.95 -21.94 0.72
CA ALA A 339 9.07 -20.51 0.98
C ALA A 339 8.48 -19.65 -0.13
N THR A 340 8.27 -18.35 0.18
CA THR A 340 7.80 -17.35 -0.77
C THR A 340 8.52 -16.02 -0.59
N CYS A 341 8.66 -15.27 -1.68
CA CYS A 341 9.02 -13.85 -1.65
C CYS A 341 8.23 -13.07 -2.69
N CYS A 342 8.19 -11.76 -2.56
CA CYS A 342 7.64 -10.89 -3.60
C CYS A 342 8.40 -9.56 -3.67
N ALA A 343 8.29 -8.91 -4.82
CA ALA A 343 8.74 -7.54 -5.03
C ALA A 343 7.61 -6.74 -5.68
N GLY A 344 7.20 -5.65 -5.04
CA GLY A 344 6.03 -4.87 -5.45
C GLY A 344 6.36 -3.40 -5.71
N ILE A 345 5.71 -2.84 -6.73
CA ILE A 345 5.75 -1.41 -7.07
C ILE A 345 4.33 -0.87 -7.00
N GLY A 346 4.13 0.17 -6.18
CA GLY A 346 2.90 0.95 -6.19
C GLY A 346 2.91 1.89 -7.38
N LEU A 347 2.15 1.56 -8.43
CA LEU A 347 2.19 2.29 -9.71
C LEU A 347 1.79 3.74 -9.55
N ASP A 348 0.75 4.03 -8.77
CA ASP A 348 0.29 5.40 -8.49
C ASP A 348 1.35 6.23 -7.74
N ARG A 349 2.03 5.63 -6.76
CA ARG A 349 3.12 6.30 -6.02
C ARG A 349 4.34 6.53 -6.90
N LEU A 350 4.69 5.59 -7.75
CA LEU A 350 5.79 5.75 -8.69
C LEU A 350 5.48 6.82 -9.73
N ALA A 351 4.26 6.83 -10.29
CA ALA A 351 3.81 7.88 -11.21
C ALA A 351 3.91 9.27 -10.56
N TYR A 352 3.40 9.39 -9.32
CA TYR A 352 3.50 10.64 -8.55
C TYR A 352 4.96 11.08 -8.34
N ALA A 353 5.84 10.15 -7.95
CA ALA A 353 7.26 10.44 -7.74
C ALA A 353 7.95 10.90 -9.04
N LEU A 354 7.67 10.23 -10.15
CA LEU A 354 8.23 10.59 -11.46
C LEU A 354 7.75 11.97 -11.93
N LEU A 355 6.46 12.28 -11.76
CA LEU A 355 5.91 13.60 -12.05
C LEU A 355 6.51 14.68 -11.13
N ALA A 356 6.64 14.41 -9.83
CA ALA A 356 7.20 15.34 -8.86
C ALA A 356 8.67 15.70 -9.17
N HIS A 357 9.40 14.78 -9.78
CA HIS A 357 10.78 14.95 -10.21
C HIS A 357 10.92 15.42 -11.67
N GLY A 358 9.81 15.63 -12.39
CA GLY A 358 9.84 16.04 -13.82
C GLY A 358 10.44 14.98 -14.75
N LEU A 359 10.33 13.70 -14.39
CA LEU A 359 10.89 12.57 -15.13
C LEU A 359 9.88 11.89 -16.09
N LEU A 360 8.61 12.26 -16.01
CA LEU A 360 7.61 11.98 -17.03
C LEU A 360 7.32 13.29 -17.77
N PRO A 361 7.52 13.33 -19.10
CA PRO A 361 7.14 14.50 -19.89
C PRO A 361 5.61 14.63 -19.83
N THR A 362 5.15 15.78 -19.40
CA THR A 362 3.78 16.23 -19.60
C THR A 362 3.73 16.74 -21.05
N GLU A 363 3.19 15.94 -21.96
CA GLU A 363 2.69 16.53 -23.20
C GLU A 363 1.43 17.30 -22.81
N ALA A 364 1.56 18.61 -22.59
CA ALA A 364 0.42 19.47 -22.73
C ALA A 364 -0.07 19.23 -24.17
N ALA A 365 -1.20 18.58 -24.34
CA ALA A 365 -1.87 18.52 -25.63
C ALA A 365 -1.95 19.97 -26.12
N PRO A 366 -1.50 20.29 -27.35
CA PRO A 366 -1.75 21.60 -27.90
C PRO A 366 -3.25 21.84 -27.77
N ALA A 367 -3.62 22.90 -27.06
CA ALA A 367 -5.01 23.31 -26.97
C ALA A 367 -5.48 23.45 -28.42
N ASP A 368 -6.38 22.55 -28.84
CA ASP A 368 -7.01 22.63 -30.15
C ASP A 368 -7.87 23.91 -30.11
N PRO A 369 -7.48 24.99 -30.82
CA PRO A 369 -8.20 26.24 -30.77
C PRO A 369 -9.60 26.13 -31.43
N ASP A 370 -9.92 25.01 -32.08
CA ASP A 370 -11.16 24.80 -32.84
C ASP A 370 -12.28 24.08 -32.05
N LEU A 371 -12.05 23.74 -30.78
CA LEU A 371 -13.07 23.08 -29.92
C LEU A 371 -14.05 24.05 -29.21
N ILE A 372 -13.98 25.35 -29.47
CA ILE A 372 -14.87 26.37 -28.90
C ILE A 372 -15.75 27.01 -30.00
N THR A 373 -16.38 26.22 -30.84
CA THR A 373 -17.54 26.66 -31.57
C THR A 373 -18.47 25.46 -31.87
N ALA A 374 -19.15 24.98 -30.85
CA ALA A 374 -20.35 24.21 -31.04
C ALA A 374 -21.54 25.10 -30.64
N ASP A 375 -22.25 25.48 -31.67
CA ASP A 375 -23.43 26.31 -31.69
C ASP A 375 -24.43 26.11 -30.54
N THR A 376 -24.87 27.20 -30.00
CA THR A 376 -26.08 27.32 -29.21
C THR A 376 -27.26 26.93 -30.13
N PRO A 377 -28.11 25.95 -29.78
CA PRO A 377 -29.36 25.75 -30.50
C PRO A 377 -30.29 26.93 -30.22
N THR A 378 -30.60 27.69 -31.26
CA THR A 378 -31.66 28.69 -31.27
C THR A 378 -33.00 27.97 -31.02
N GLU A 379 -33.75 28.50 -30.09
CA GLU A 379 -35.15 28.12 -29.76
C GLU A 379 -36.03 28.04 -31.01
N MET A 380 -36.84 26.99 -31.09
CA MET A 380 -38.21 26.98 -31.59
C MET A 380 -39.07 26.01 -30.80
#